data_cf715852f447ea6a570be057b0e383f2
#
_entry.id   cf715852f447ea6a570be057b0e383f2
#
_cell.length_a   1.000
_cell.length_b   1.000
_cell.length_c   1.000
_cell.angle_alpha   90.00
_cell.angle_beta   90.00
_cell.angle_gamma   90.00
#
_symmetry.space_group_name_H-M   'P 1'
#
loop_
_entity.id
_entity.type
_entity.pdbx_description
1 polymer ?
#
loop_
_entity_poly.entity_id
_entity_poly.type
_entity_poly.pdbx_seq_one_letter_code
_entity_poly.pdbx_strand_id
1 'polypeptide(L)'
;MSNPITRSAAWRFFYVRIYRRLKLVWLLLRAYVFNLLVAGDTFLNTVIGGDPGETISSRMGKGMLKRKPVHTALCRAIDAVFKALFNESDHCVNSIQHDEGKGAISEVIERYRAGNKHLWKL
;
A
#
# COMPACT_ATOMS: atom_id res chain seq x y z
N MET A 1 -15.82 -55.42 -13.11
CA MET A 1 -16.34 -54.30 -13.94
C MET A 1 -16.55 -53.09 -13.06
N SER A 2 -15.69 -52.11 -13.10
CA SER A 2 -15.78 -50.88 -12.31
C SER A 2 -16.80 -49.93 -12.94
N ASN A 3 -17.78 -49.53 -12.13
CA ASN A 3 -18.94 -48.74 -12.53
C ASN A 3 -18.44 -47.36 -13.07
N PRO A 4 -18.78 -46.94 -14.30
CA PRO A 4 -18.29 -45.68 -14.91
C PRO A 4 -18.69 -44.41 -14.10
N ILE A 5 -19.76 -44.50 -13.32
CA ILE A 5 -20.27 -43.41 -12.43
C ILE A 5 -19.28 -43.07 -11.33
N THR A 6 -18.58 -44.04 -10.74
CA THR A 6 -17.64 -43.84 -9.65
C THR A 6 -16.34 -43.17 -10.10
N ARG A 7 -15.93 -43.43 -11.36
CA ARG A 7 -14.74 -42.82 -11.97
C ARG A 7 -14.93 -41.30 -12.20
N SER A 8 -16.09 -40.88 -12.66
CA SER A 8 -16.39 -39.47 -12.90
C SER A 8 -16.47 -38.64 -11.60
N ALA A 9 -16.98 -39.23 -10.53
CA ALA A 9 -17.03 -38.57 -9.22
C ALA A 9 -15.63 -38.38 -8.62
N ALA A 10 -14.78 -39.40 -8.67
CA ALA A 10 -13.39 -39.33 -8.19
C ALA A 10 -12.57 -38.24 -8.91
N TRP A 11 -12.71 -38.10 -10.22
CA TRP A 11 -12.05 -37.05 -11.00
C TRP A 11 -12.55 -35.65 -10.61
N ARG A 12 -13.84 -35.48 -10.34
CA ARG A 12 -14.41 -34.21 -9.88
C ARG A 12 -13.85 -33.79 -8.51
N PHE A 13 -13.78 -34.72 -7.55
CA PHE A 13 -13.18 -34.46 -6.25
C PHE A 13 -11.70 -34.10 -6.35
N PHE A 14 -10.94 -34.79 -7.19
CA PHE A 14 -9.53 -34.52 -7.42
C PHE A 14 -9.31 -33.12 -8.03
N TYR A 15 -10.12 -32.77 -9.04
CA TYR A 15 -10.03 -31.47 -9.72
C TYR A 15 -10.38 -30.30 -8.77
N VAL A 16 -11.44 -30.43 -8.00
CA VAL A 16 -11.84 -29.43 -7.00
C VAL A 16 -10.76 -29.23 -5.92
N ARG A 17 -10.13 -30.33 -5.50
CA ARG A 17 -9.07 -30.29 -4.47
C ARG A 17 -7.80 -29.59 -4.98
N ILE A 18 -7.40 -29.88 -6.21
CA ILE A 18 -6.27 -29.21 -6.85
C ILE A 18 -6.59 -27.72 -7.08
N TYR A 19 -7.75 -27.43 -7.63
CA TYR A 19 -8.16 -26.04 -7.89
C TYR A 19 -8.16 -25.21 -6.61
N ARG A 20 -8.69 -25.73 -5.50
CA ARG A 20 -8.67 -25.04 -4.22
C ARG A 20 -7.24 -24.79 -3.71
N ARG A 21 -6.34 -25.74 -3.87
CA ARG A 21 -4.93 -25.59 -3.49
C ARG A 21 -4.22 -24.55 -4.34
N LEU A 22 -4.40 -24.58 -5.66
CA LEU A 22 -3.83 -23.59 -6.57
C LEU A 22 -4.34 -22.18 -6.29
N LYS A 23 -5.65 -22.04 -6.01
CA LYS A 23 -6.24 -20.77 -5.61
C LYS A 23 -5.65 -20.26 -4.30
N LEU A 24 -5.45 -21.12 -3.31
CA LEU A 24 -4.83 -20.76 -2.05
C LEU A 24 -3.38 -20.30 -2.26
N VAL A 25 -2.58 -21.04 -3.02
CA VAL A 25 -1.20 -20.67 -3.35
C VAL A 25 -1.14 -19.32 -4.05
N TRP A 26 -2.04 -19.09 -5.00
CA TRP A 26 -2.15 -17.80 -5.70
C TRP A 26 -2.48 -16.65 -4.74
N LEU A 27 -3.44 -16.84 -3.83
CA LEU A 27 -3.80 -15.83 -2.83
C LEU A 27 -2.64 -15.52 -1.87
N LEU A 28 -1.91 -16.55 -1.43
CA LEU A 28 -0.74 -16.40 -0.56
C LEU A 28 0.39 -15.65 -1.29
N LEU A 29 0.67 -16.02 -2.54
CA LEU A 29 1.68 -15.35 -3.35
C LEU A 29 1.32 -13.87 -3.58
N ARG A 30 0.07 -13.59 -3.91
CA ARG A 30 -0.42 -12.21 -4.09
C ARG A 30 -0.27 -11.39 -2.79
N ALA A 31 -0.66 -11.95 -1.64
CA ALA A 31 -0.51 -11.30 -0.36
C ALA A 31 0.97 -11.05 0.00
N TYR A 32 1.83 -12.01 -0.28
CA TYR A 32 3.27 -11.89 -0.05
C TYR A 32 3.89 -10.78 -0.92
N VAL A 33 3.59 -10.76 -2.21
CA VAL A 33 4.06 -9.71 -3.13
C VAL A 33 3.55 -8.34 -2.69
N PHE A 34 2.28 -8.23 -2.32
CA PHE A 34 1.72 -6.99 -1.80
C PHE A 34 2.45 -6.49 -0.56
N ASN A 35 2.72 -7.36 0.41
CA ASN A 35 3.47 -7.00 1.61
C ASN A 35 4.90 -6.53 1.30
N LEU A 36 5.58 -7.15 0.33
CA LEU A 36 6.90 -6.70 -0.13
C LEU A 36 6.83 -5.30 -0.77
N LEU A 37 5.79 -5.03 -1.56
CA LEU A 37 5.60 -3.71 -2.16
C LEU A 37 5.36 -2.65 -1.08
N VAL A 38 4.52 -2.94 -0.09
CA VAL A 38 4.28 -2.02 1.05
C VAL A 38 5.57 -1.79 1.85
N ALA A 39 6.34 -2.84 2.14
CA ALA A 39 7.60 -2.72 2.84
C ALA A 39 8.62 -1.89 2.05
N GLY A 40 8.71 -2.08 0.74
CA GLY A 40 9.54 -1.26 -0.15
C GLY A 40 9.10 0.20 -0.18
N ASP A 41 7.80 0.45 -0.22
CA ASP A 41 7.22 1.79 -0.23
C ASP A 41 7.51 2.54 1.08
N THR A 42 7.32 1.93 2.24
CA THR A 42 7.67 2.52 3.55
C THR A 42 9.18 2.76 3.70
N PHE A 43 10.00 1.84 3.21
CA PHE A 43 11.44 2.00 3.19
C PHE A 43 11.86 3.22 2.36
N LEU A 44 11.36 3.33 1.13
CA LEU A 44 11.63 4.48 0.26
C LEU A 44 11.13 5.79 0.87
N ASN A 45 9.95 5.78 1.49
CA ASN A 45 9.44 6.95 2.20
C ASN A 45 10.39 7.40 3.32
N THR A 46 10.94 6.45 4.09
CA THR A 46 11.92 6.73 5.15
C THR A 46 13.20 7.33 4.59
N VAL A 47 13.73 6.78 3.49
CA VAL A 47 14.96 7.28 2.83
C VAL A 47 14.81 8.73 2.39
N ILE A 48 13.63 9.14 1.92
CA ILE A 48 13.34 10.54 1.55
C ILE A 48 12.87 11.41 2.73
N GLY A 49 13.11 10.98 3.96
CA GLY A 49 12.80 11.73 5.17
C GLY A 49 11.34 11.65 5.63
N GLY A 50 10.62 10.62 5.22
CA GLY A 50 9.29 10.29 5.73
C GLY A 50 9.34 9.51 7.03
N ASP A 51 8.17 9.23 7.59
CA ASP A 51 8.00 8.38 8.76
C ASP A 51 8.20 6.91 8.38
N PRO A 52 8.96 6.11 9.17
CA PRO A 52 9.15 4.68 8.88
C PRO A 52 7.88 3.84 8.90
N GLY A 53 6.83 4.28 9.57
CA GLY A 53 5.53 3.62 9.59
C GLY A 53 4.60 4.03 8.45
N GLU A 54 4.93 5.09 7.70
CA GLU A 54 4.08 5.66 6.68
C GLU A 54 4.50 5.26 5.27
N THR A 55 3.52 4.94 4.40
CA THR A 55 3.76 4.73 2.96
C THR A 55 3.87 6.05 2.20
N ILE A 56 4.56 6.03 1.05
CA ILE A 56 4.59 7.18 0.13
C ILE A 56 3.18 7.58 -0.28
N SER A 57 2.33 6.60 -0.60
CA SER A 57 0.94 6.83 -0.99
C SER A 57 0.17 7.61 0.08
N SER A 58 0.30 7.22 1.36
CA SER A 58 -0.30 7.91 2.49
C SER A 58 0.20 9.36 2.60
N ARG A 59 1.52 9.55 2.54
CA ARG A 59 2.14 10.87 2.61
C ARG A 59 1.71 11.77 1.45
N MET A 60 1.65 11.23 0.22
CA MET A 60 1.18 11.97 -0.94
C MET A 60 -0.30 12.32 -0.83
N GLY A 61 -1.14 11.39 -0.35
CA GLY A 61 -2.56 11.64 -0.09
C GLY A 61 -2.78 12.77 0.92
N LYS A 62 -2.06 12.76 2.05
CA LYS A 62 -2.10 13.86 3.04
C LYS A 62 -1.67 15.21 2.44
N GLY A 63 -0.61 15.19 1.63
CA GLY A 63 -0.14 16.39 0.93
C GLY A 63 -1.13 16.92 -0.11
N MET A 64 -1.83 16.04 -0.81
CA MET A 64 -2.90 16.38 -1.75
C MET A 64 -4.07 17.04 -1.03
N LEU A 65 -4.51 16.52 0.12
CA LEU A 65 -5.56 17.15 0.94
C LEU A 65 -5.14 18.55 1.42
N LYS A 66 -3.85 18.77 1.67
CA LYS A 66 -3.27 20.09 1.99
C LYS A 66 -3.01 20.95 0.73
N ARG A 67 -3.52 20.56 -0.43
CA ARG A 67 -3.40 21.25 -1.72
C ARG A 67 -1.95 21.52 -2.17
N LYS A 68 -1.00 20.67 -1.79
CA LYS A 68 0.40 20.77 -2.23
C LYS A 68 0.52 20.26 -3.68
N PRO A 69 0.95 21.07 -4.66
CA PRO A 69 0.86 20.71 -6.08
C PRO A 69 1.72 19.49 -6.45
N VAL A 70 2.91 19.37 -5.89
CA VAL A 70 3.80 18.21 -6.13
C VAL A 70 3.18 16.92 -5.61
N HIS A 71 2.61 16.94 -4.40
CA HIS A 71 1.95 15.79 -3.81
C HIS A 71 0.72 15.37 -4.62
N THR A 72 -0.04 16.35 -5.13
CA THR A 72 -1.20 16.09 -5.99
C THR A 72 -0.79 15.43 -7.31
N ALA A 73 0.29 15.90 -7.95
CA ALA A 73 0.78 15.31 -9.18
C ALA A 73 1.29 13.87 -8.98
N LEU A 74 2.07 13.63 -7.91
CA LEU A 74 2.56 12.30 -7.56
C LEU A 74 1.42 11.34 -7.18
N CYS A 75 0.44 11.83 -6.42
CA CYS A 75 -0.73 11.05 -6.06
C CYS A 75 -1.52 10.59 -7.30
N ARG A 76 -1.75 11.48 -8.27
CA ARG A 76 -2.40 11.12 -9.54
C ARG A 76 -1.62 10.06 -10.33
N ALA A 77 -0.28 10.13 -10.32
CA ALA A 77 0.55 9.13 -10.97
C ALA A 77 0.43 7.76 -10.28
N ILE A 78 0.47 7.74 -8.94
CA ILE A 78 0.27 6.52 -8.14
C ILE A 78 -1.12 5.93 -8.40
N ASP A 79 -2.17 6.74 -8.36
CA ASP A 79 -3.55 6.32 -8.60
C ASP A 79 -3.72 5.72 -10.01
N ALA A 80 -3.06 6.31 -11.03
CA ALA A 80 -3.08 5.76 -12.40
C ALA A 80 -2.46 4.37 -12.47
N VAL A 81 -1.33 4.12 -11.78
CA VAL A 81 -0.67 2.82 -11.70
C VAL A 81 -1.55 1.80 -10.97
N PHE A 82 -2.10 2.17 -9.82
CA PHE A 82 -2.97 1.27 -9.04
C PHE A 82 -4.27 0.95 -9.75
N LYS A 83 -4.84 1.91 -10.49
CA LYS A 83 -5.99 1.67 -11.36
C LYS A 83 -5.68 0.69 -12.47
N ALA A 84 -4.52 0.83 -13.12
CA ALA A 84 -4.11 -0.06 -14.22
C ALA A 84 -3.81 -1.49 -13.75
N LEU A 85 -3.14 -1.65 -12.59
CA LEU A 85 -2.68 -2.96 -12.10
C LEU A 85 -3.71 -3.68 -11.21
N PHE A 86 -4.47 -2.95 -10.41
CA PHE A 86 -5.34 -3.49 -9.38
C PHE A 86 -6.81 -3.07 -9.52
N ASN A 87 -7.11 -2.23 -10.52
CA ASN A 87 -8.45 -1.63 -10.73
C ASN A 87 -8.94 -0.86 -9.49
N GLU A 88 -8.00 -0.24 -8.77
CA GLU A 88 -8.27 0.57 -7.58
C GLU A 88 -8.17 2.06 -7.94
N SER A 89 -9.25 2.82 -7.70
CA SER A 89 -9.28 4.26 -7.85
C SER A 89 -9.00 4.94 -6.52
N ASP A 90 -8.41 6.15 -6.57
CA ASP A 90 -8.16 6.98 -5.39
C ASP A 90 -7.29 6.29 -4.32
N HIS A 91 -6.33 5.47 -4.76
CA HIS A 91 -5.45 4.69 -3.89
C HIS A 91 -4.75 5.55 -2.84
N CYS A 92 -4.22 6.72 -3.22
CA CYS A 92 -3.55 7.62 -2.29
C CYS A 92 -4.46 8.10 -1.15
N VAL A 93 -5.71 8.44 -1.45
CA VAL A 93 -6.68 8.91 -0.43
C VAL A 93 -7.10 7.75 0.47
N ASN A 94 -7.36 6.58 -0.15
CA ASN A 94 -7.75 5.36 0.58
C ASN A 94 -6.63 4.81 1.47
N SER A 95 -5.36 5.10 1.12
CA SER A 95 -4.17 4.64 1.84
C SER A 95 -3.71 5.58 2.95
N ILE A 96 -4.44 6.68 3.23
CA ILE A 96 -4.02 7.65 4.25
C ILE A 96 -4.02 7.02 5.64
N GLN A 97 -2.84 6.99 6.25
CA GLN A 97 -2.61 6.55 7.62
C GLN A 97 -2.61 7.77 8.53
N HIS A 98 -3.73 8.04 9.19
CA HIS A 98 -3.91 9.25 9.99
C HIS A 98 -3.03 9.30 11.24
N ASP A 99 -2.66 8.13 11.78
CA ASP A 99 -1.87 8.00 13.00
C ASP A 99 -0.35 8.07 12.75
N GLU A 100 0.07 7.92 11.49
CA GLU A 100 1.46 7.90 11.07
C GLU A 100 1.91 9.27 10.51
N GLY A 101 3.21 9.43 10.30
CA GLY A 101 3.79 10.64 9.71
C GLY A 101 4.38 11.62 10.72
N LYS A 102 4.21 11.38 12.02
CA LYS A 102 4.75 12.25 13.10
C LYS A 102 6.27 12.20 13.20
N GLY A 103 6.89 11.11 12.75
CA GLY A 103 8.33 10.89 12.68
C GLY A 103 8.98 11.46 11.42
N ALA A 104 8.22 11.97 10.46
CA ALA A 104 8.77 12.57 9.26
C ALA A 104 9.66 13.78 9.61
N ILE A 105 10.81 13.90 8.95
CA ILE A 105 11.82 14.95 9.19
C ILE A 105 11.18 16.34 9.10
N SER A 106 10.29 16.57 8.14
CA SER A 106 9.57 17.83 7.99
C SER A 106 8.72 18.19 9.22
N GLU A 107 8.02 17.21 9.78
CA GLU A 107 7.18 17.41 10.97
C GLU A 107 8.02 17.64 12.23
N VAL A 108 9.17 16.97 12.33
CA VAL A 108 10.13 17.19 13.41
C VAL A 108 10.67 18.63 13.36
N ILE A 109 11.06 19.11 12.17
CA ILE A 109 11.54 20.47 11.97
C ILE A 109 10.46 21.50 12.29
N GLU A 110 9.22 21.28 11.84
CA GLU A 110 8.10 22.20 12.12
C GLU A 110 7.81 22.28 13.63
N ARG A 111 7.81 21.15 14.35
CA ARG A 111 7.65 21.14 15.82
C ARG A 111 8.78 21.85 16.53
N TYR A 112 10.02 21.64 16.11
CA TYR A 112 11.18 22.33 16.67
C TYR A 112 11.06 23.84 16.47
N ARG A 113 10.72 24.29 15.27
CA ARG A 113 10.50 25.71 14.96
C ARG A 113 9.36 26.32 15.77
N ALA A 114 8.25 25.56 15.93
CA ALA A 114 7.11 26.03 16.71
C ALA A 114 7.46 26.20 18.19
N GLY A 115 8.24 25.28 18.78
CA GLY A 115 8.74 25.38 20.14
C GLY A 115 9.75 26.50 20.37
N ASN A 116 10.50 26.88 19.33
CA ASN A 116 11.58 27.87 19.40
C ASN A 116 11.28 29.16 18.62
N LYS A 117 10.00 29.52 18.47
CA LYS A 117 9.57 30.74 17.73
C LYS A 117 10.27 32.01 18.16
N HIS A 118 10.66 32.11 19.41
CA HIS A 118 11.38 33.27 19.98
C HIS A 118 12.80 33.44 19.44
N LEU A 119 13.43 32.34 18.95
CA LEU A 119 14.80 32.36 18.41
C LEU A 119 14.85 32.76 16.92
N TRP A 120 13.72 32.72 16.21
CA TRP A 120 13.64 32.99 14.77
C TRP A 120 13.01 34.35 14.44
N LYS A 121 12.75 35.18 15.45
CA LYS A 121 12.35 36.57 15.26
C LYS A 121 13.60 37.48 15.23
N LEU A 122 14.41 37.31 14.19
CA LEU A 122 15.48 38.24 13.83
C LEU A 122 15.04 39.08 12.65
#